data_23eda37052ecb48e60fd2e75c89702ec
#
_entry.id   23eda37052ecb48e60fd2e75c89702ec
#
_cell.length_a   1.000
_cell.length_b   1.000
_cell.length_c   1.000
_cell.angle_alpha   90.00
_cell.angle_beta   90.00
_cell.angle_gamma   90.00
#
_symmetry.space_group_name_H-M   'P 1'
#
loop_
_entity.id
_entity.type
_entity.pdbx_description
1 polymer ?
#
loop_
_entity_poly.entity_id
_entity_poly.type
_entity_poly.pdbx_seq_one_letter_code
_entity_poly.pdbx_strand_id
1 'polypeptide(L)'
;PTPDPLTHLLSGNLAYQKRTTAHDPNAFTLLAQGQAPEILWIGCADSRIPETTVCHCKSGEIFVHRNIANTVHADDLSAASVVEYAVVHLKVKKVVVCGHTKCGGANAALSDVDLGVTLNAWLLPVREWVLLFFSHSITFYGSR
;
A
#
# COMPACT_ATOMS: atom_id res chain seq x y z
N PRO A 1 20.43 0.40 -25.39
CA PRO A 1 20.71 0.22 -23.97
C PRO A 1 19.63 0.94 -23.16
N THR A 2 18.99 0.24 -22.23
CA THR A 2 18.08 0.85 -21.26
C THR A 2 18.87 1.84 -20.42
N PRO A 3 18.37 3.07 -20.18
CA PRO A 3 19.06 4.03 -19.33
C PRO A 3 19.22 3.45 -17.91
N ASP A 4 20.28 3.86 -17.23
CA ASP A 4 20.48 3.53 -15.82
C ASP A 4 19.23 3.90 -15.00
N PRO A 5 18.75 3.01 -14.13
CA PRO A 5 17.51 3.23 -13.36
C PRO A 5 17.48 4.56 -12.59
N LEU A 6 18.60 4.98 -12.00
CA LEU A 6 18.68 6.24 -11.28
C LEU A 6 18.54 7.46 -12.22
N THR A 7 19.20 7.41 -13.38
CA THR A 7 19.06 8.43 -14.43
C THR A 7 17.61 8.52 -14.91
N HIS A 8 16.94 7.38 -15.05
CA HIS A 8 15.52 7.36 -15.41
C HIS A 8 14.64 8.05 -14.34
N LEU A 9 14.86 7.77 -13.07
CA LEU A 9 14.11 8.40 -11.97
C LEU A 9 14.33 9.93 -11.92
N LEU A 10 15.57 10.38 -12.05
CA LEU A 10 15.91 11.81 -12.03
C LEU A 10 15.29 12.56 -13.20
N SER A 11 15.39 12.01 -14.41
CA SER A 11 14.76 12.61 -15.60
C SER A 11 13.24 12.62 -15.51
N GLY A 12 12.64 11.57 -14.95
CA GLY A 12 11.20 11.47 -14.66
C GLY A 12 10.73 12.54 -13.68
N ASN A 13 11.51 12.77 -12.61
CA ASN A 13 11.21 13.84 -11.63
C ASN A 13 11.27 15.22 -12.26
N LEU A 14 12.29 15.53 -13.05
CA LEU A 14 12.38 16.79 -13.78
C LEU A 14 11.20 16.98 -14.77
N ALA A 15 10.81 15.93 -15.45
CA ALA A 15 9.66 15.97 -16.35
C ALA A 15 8.34 16.19 -15.59
N TYR A 16 8.19 15.56 -14.42
CA TYR A 16 7.05 15.80 -13.52
C TYR A 16 6.96 17.27 -13.08
N GLN A 17 8.06 17.84 -12.59
CA GLN A 17 8.12 19.24 -12.17
C GLN A 17 7.71 20.18 -13.32
N LYS A 18 8.29 20.00 -14.50
CA LYS A 18 7.99 20.83 -15.67
C LYS A 18 6.51 20.74 -16.09
N ARG A 19 5.95 19.53 -16.14
CA ARG A 19 4.54 19.33 -16.49
C ARG A 19 3.59 19.95 -15.46
N THR A 20 3.87 19.73 -14.18
CA THR A 20 3.06 20.26 -13.08
C THR A 20 3.04 21.79 -13.10
N THR A 21 4.21 22.43 -13.19
CA THR A 21 4.31 23.90 -13.25
C THR A 21 3.69 24.48 -14.53
N ALA A 22 3.80 23.77 -15.65
CA ALA A 22 3.18 24.23 -16.91
C ALA A 22 1.64 24.14 -16.86
N HIS A 23 1.08 23.16 -16.14
CA HIS A 23 -0.36 23.01 -15.96
C HIS A 23 -0.91 23.97 -14.88
N ASP A 24 -0.21 24.12 -13.77
CA ASP A 24 -0.55 25.01 -12.67
C ASP A 24 0.74 25.62 -12.08
N PRO A 25 1.05 26.88 -12.38
CA PRO A 25 2.24 27.55 -11.85
C PRO A 25 2.30 27.61 -10.32
N ASN A 26 1.17 27.53 -9.63
CA ASN A 26 1.07 27.62 -8.19
C ASN A 26 1.04 26.25 -7.49
N ALA A 27 1.00 25.14 -8.22
CA ALA A 27 0.80 23.81 -7.67
C ALA A 27 1.75 23.48 -6.51
N PHE A 28 3.06 23.68 -6.69
CA PHE A 28 4.04 23.38 -5.65
C PHE A 28 3.98 24.38 -4.47
N THR A 29 3.63 25.62 -4.72
CA THR A 29 3.42 26.62 -3.67
C THR A 29 2.25 26.23 -2.78
N LEU A 30 1.16 25.77 -3.36
CA LEU A 30 -0.01 25.28 -2.62
C LEU A 30 0.29 24.00 -1.85
N LEU A 31 0.95 23.03 -2.48
CA LEU A 31 1.35 21.79 -1.81
C LEU A 31 2.32 22.01 -0.65
N ALA A 32 3.17 23.04 -0.72
CA ALA A 32 4.11 23.38 0.34
C ALA A 32 3.44 23.98 1.59
N GLN A 33 2.20 24.45 1.51
CA GLN A 33 1.45 24.99 2.64
C GLN A 33 0.94 23.91 3.60
N GLY A 34 0.87 22.65 3.16
CA GLY A 34 0.44 21.51 3.98
C GLY A 34 -0.31 20.47 3.16
N GLN A 35 -0.86 19.50 3.88
CA GLN A 35 -1.67 18.45 3.28
C GLN A 35 -3.00 18.29 4.04
N ALA A 36 -4.06 17.97 3.32
CA ALA A 36 -5.37 17.69 3.88
C ALA A 36 -6.05 16.52 3.13
N PRO A 37 -5.45 15.33 3.12
CA PRO A 37 -6.01 14.17 2.44
C PRO A 37 -7.31 13.74 3.13
N GLU A 38 -8.29 13.34 2.36
CA GLU A 38 -9.55 12.81 2.90
C GLU A 38 -9.52 11.29 3.11
N ILE A 39 -8.51 10.61 2.55
CA ILE A 39 -8.40 9.16 2.52
C ILE A 39 -7.06 8.72 3.07
N LEU A 40 -7.08 7.75 3.99
CA LEU A 40 -5.93 6.88 4.26
C LEU A 40 -6.06 5.63 3.40
N TRP A 41 -5.03 5.35 2.61
CA TRP A 41 -4.90 4.13 1.83
C TRP A 41 -3.87 3.20 2.46
N ILE A 42 -4.28 1.95 2.72
CA ILE A 42 -3.39 0.87 3.15
C ILE A 42 -3.35 -0.15 2.01
N GLY A 43 -2.24 -0.20 1.30
CA GLY A 43 -2.07 -1.00 0.10
C GLY A 43 -0.85 -1.91 0.10
N CYS A 44 -0.78 -2.76 -0.92
CA CYS A 44 0.40 -3.61 -1.13
C CYS A 44 1.59 -2.79 -1.66
N ALA A 45 2.80 -3.18 -1.27
CA ALA A 45 4.04 -2.62 -1.80
C ALA A 45 4.31 -3.02 -3.27
N ASP A 46 3.46 -3.84 -3.87
CA ASP A 46 3.58 -4.27 -5.27
C ASP A 46 3.68 -3.08 -6.22
N SER A 47 4.73 -3.05 -7.02
CA SER A 47 5.04 -1.91 -7.90
C SER A 47 4.03 -1.70 -9.04
N ARG A 48 3.20 -2.71 -9.33
CA ARG A 48 2.22 -2.67 -10.41
C ARG A 48 0.96 -1.86 -10.06
N ILE A 49 0.73 -1.59 -8.77
CA ILE A 49 -0.52 -0.96 -8.28
C ILE A 49 -0.28 0.25 -7.39
N PRO A 50 0.48 1.27 -7.83
CA PRO A 50 0.59 2.51 -7.06
C PRO A 50 -0.78 3.20 -7.02
N GLU A 51 -1.26 3.53 -5.81
CA GLU A 51 -2.60 4.04 -5.52
C GLU A 51 -2.98 5.30 -6.30
N THR A 52 -2.06 6.24 -6.39
CA THR A 52 -2.28 7.48 -7.15
C THR A 52 -2.48 7.23 -8.64
N THR A 53 -1.76 6.25 -9.19
CA THR A 53 -1.89 5.88 -10.60
C THR A 53 -3.19 5.12 -10.87
N VAL A 54 -3.50 4.10 -10.06
CA VAL A 54 -4.67 3.23 -10.30
C VAL A 54 -5.99 3.94 -9.98
N CYS A 55 -5.98 4.89 -9.04
CA CYS A 55 -7.14 5.70 -8.69
C CYS A 55 -7.19 7.05 -9.42
N HIS A 56 -6.21 7.35 -10.26
CA HIS A 56 -6.12 8.62 -11.00
C HIS A 56 -6.14 9.86 -10.10
N CYS A 57 -5.48 9.77 -8.95
CA CYS A 57 -5.44 10.82 -7.95
C CYS A 57 -4.25 11.76 -8.14
N LYS A 58 -4.41 12.98 -7.65
CA LYS A 58 -3.36 14.01 -7.64
C LYS A 58 -2.52 13.93 -6.37
N SER A 59 -1.36 14.59 -6.39
CA SER A 59 -0.53 14.78 -5.20
C SER A 59 -1.33 15.47 -4.09
N GLY A 60 -1.28 14.93 -2.87
CA GLY A 60 -1.96 15.48 -1.68
C GLY A 60 -3.37 14.91 -1.42
N GLU A 61 -3.98 14.18 -2.33
CA GLU A 61 -5.35 13.66 -2.17
C GLU A 61 -5.45 12.42 -1.28
N ILE A 62 -4.39 11.59 -1.22
CA ILE A 62 -4.38 10.33 -0.48
C ILE A 62 -3.16 10.31 0.47
N PHE A 63 -3.38 9.98 1.73
CA PHE A 63 -2.34 9.60 2.67
C PHE A 63 -2.10 8.10 2.58
N VAL A 64 -0.84 7.64 2.51
CA VAL A 64 -0.52 6.30 2.03
C VAL A 64 0.34 5.54 3.01
N HIS A 65 -0.06 4.29 3.29
CA HIS A 65 0.78 3.25 3.85
C HIS A 65 0.82 2.05 2.89
N ARG A 66 2.02 1.53 2.62
CA ARG A 66 2.20 0.36 1.75
C ARG A 66 3.22 -0.61 2.34
N ASN A 67 2.84 -1.87 2.41
CA ASN A 67 3.71 -2.94 2.87
C ASN A 67 3.45 -4.25 2.11
N ILE A 68 4.20 -5.29 2.38
CA ILE A 68 4.00 -6.59 1.76
C ILE A 68 2.63 -7.16 2.15
N ALA A 69 1.80 -7.46 1.15
CA ALA A 69 0.45 -8.00 1.30
C ALA A 69 -0.56 -7.08 2.02
N ASN A 70 -0.31 -5.76 2.08
CA ASN A 70 -1.20 -4.76 2.72
C ASN A 70 -1.72 -5.15 4.11
N THR A 71 -0.87 -5.74 4.92
CA THR A 71 -1.19 -6.21 6.28
C THR A 71 -1.06 -5.09 7.31
N VAL A 72 -1.84 -5.19 8.39
CA VAL A 72 -1.71 -4.33 9.57
C VAL A 72 -1.53 -5.25 10.78
N HIS A 73 -0.31 -5.34 11.28
CA HIS A 73 0.00 -6.09 12.49
C HIS A 73 -0.18 -5.21 13.72
N ALA A 74 -0.63 -5.80 14.82
CA ALA A 74 -0.89 -5.05 16.05
C ALA A 74 0.38 -4.44 16.68
N ASP A 75 1.54 -5.04 16.42
CA ASP A 75 2.86 -4.65 16.89
C ASP A 75 3.69 -3.90 15.82
N ASP A 76 3.14 -3.68 14.64
CA ASP A 76 3.80 -2.88 13.59
C ASP A 76 3.66 -1.38 13.89
N LEU A 77 4.67 -0.84 14.55
CA LEU A 77 4.72 0.58 14.89
C LEU A 77 4.67 1.49 13.64
N SER A 78 5.15 1.03 12.49
CA SER A 78 5.10 1.78 11.23
C SER A 78 3.66 1.96 10.75
N ALA A 79 2.88 0.88 10.67
CA ALA A 79 1.48 0.95 10.30
C ALA A 79 0.66 1.71 11.35
N ALA A 80 0.88 1.43 12.64
CA ALA A 80 0.17 2.09 13.74
C ALA A 80 0.37 3.61 13.73
N SER A 81 1.61 4.09 13.54
CA SER A 81 1.90 5.53 13.50
C SER A 81 1.23 6.24 12.30
N VAL A 82 1.18 5.57 11.14
CA VAL A 82 0.49 6.11 9.97
C VAL A 82 -1.02 6.20 10.20
N VAL A 83 -1.62 5.16 10.79
CA VAL A 83 -3.05 5.16 11.12
C VAL A 83 -3.37 6.25 12.14
N GLU A 84 -2.61 6.35 13.21
CA GLU A 84 -2.79 7.38 14.23
C GLU A 84 -2.66 8.78 13.63
N TYR A 85 -1.60 9.04 12.87
CA TYR A 85 -1.40 10.34 12.24
C TYR A 85 -2.54 10.69 11.27
N ALA A 86 -2.97 9.75 10.45
CA ALA A 86 -4.06 9.98 9.50
C ALA A 86 -5.40 10.28 10.21
N VAL A 87 -5.74 9.49 11.24
CA VAL A 87 -7.06 9.59 11.89
C VAL A 87 -7.09 10.75 12.89
N VAL A 88 -6.07 10.89 13.73
CA VAL A 88 -6.07 11.86 14.83
C VAL A 88 -5.64 13.25 14.36
N HIS A 89 -4.59 13.33 13.56
CA HIS A 89 -3.99 14.61 13.17
C HIS A 89 -4.52 15.14 11.84
N LEU A 90 -4.54 14.31 10.79
CA LEU A 90 -5.06 14.71 9.47
C LEU A 90 -6.59 14.64 9.39
N LYS A 91 -7.23 13.85 10.28
CA LYS A 91 -8.69 13.69 10.35
C LYS A 91 -9.28 13.20 9.02
N VAL A 92 -8.65 12.20 8.43
CA VAL A 92 -9.14 11.58 7.19
C VAL A 92 -10.58 11.09 7.36
N LYS A 93 -11.37 11.19 6.32
CA LYS A 93 -12.79 10.80 6.35
C LYS A 93 -13.00 9.31 6.13
N LYS A 94 -12.07 8.65 5.45
CA LYS A 94 -12.16 7.23 5.07
C LYS A 94 -10.80 6.54 5.23
N VAL A 95 -10.85 5.28 5.62
CA VAL A 95 -9.72 4.35 5.57
C VAL A 95 -10.05 3.27 4.55
N VAL A 96 -9.18 3.09 3.58
CA VAL A 96 -9.29 2.09 2.52
C VAL A 96 -8.18 1.07 2.69
N VAL A 97 -8.53 -0.19 2.86
CA VAL A 97 -7.58 -1.32 2.78
C VAL A 97 -7.76 -1.98 1.42
N CYS A 98 -6.74 -1.91 0.58
CA CYS A 98 -6.84 -2.35 -0.81
C CYS A 98 -5.89 -3.49 -1.12
N GLY A 99 -6.47 -4.66 -1.37
CA GLY A 99 -5.78 -5.81 -1.96
C GLY A 99 -5.79 -5.76 -3.49
N HIS A 100 -5.08 -6.71 -4.11
CA HIS A 100 -5.06 -6.83 -5.57
C HIS A 100 -4.90 -8.29 -6.01
N THR A 101 -5.30 -8.57 -7.23
CA THR A 101 -5.11 -9.89 -7.83
C THR A 101 -3.63 -10.21 -8.07
N LYS A 102 -3.26 -11.49 -8.00
CA LYS A 102 -1.88 -11.94 -8.20
C LYS A 102 -0.88 -11.31 -7.20
N CYS A 103 -1.31 -11.02 -5.98
CA CYS A 103 -0.43 -10.53 -4.93
C CYS A 103 0.61 -11.59 -4.57
N GLY A 104 1.90 -11.23 -4.68
CA GLY A 104 3.01 -12.14 -4.37
C GLY A 104 3.05 -12.54 -2.89
N GLY A 105 2.79 -11.59 -1.97
CA GLY A 105 2.74 -11.85 -0.54
C GLY A 105 1.57 -12.77 -0.15
N ALA A 106 0.38 -12.55 -0.71
CA ALA A 106 -0.77 -13.43 -0.48
C ALA A 106 -0.52 -14.85 -1.02
N ASN A 107 0.04 -14.98 -2.23
CA ASN A 107 0.40 -16.29 -2.78
C ASN A 107 1.46 -17.00 -1.92
N ALA A 108 2.45 -16.28 -1.43
CA ALA A 108 3.47 -16.85 -0.56
C ALA A 108 2.93 -17.28 0.80
N ALA A 109 1.96 -16.54 1.35
CA ALA A 109 1.26 -16.94 2.57
C ALA A 109 0.46 -18.23 2.39
N LEU A 110 -0.03 -18.51 1.18
CA LEU A 110 -0.79 -19.74 0.83
C LEU A 110 0.09 -20.93 0.43
N SER A 111 1.40 -20.75 0.35
CA SER A 111 2.34 -21.79 -0.09
C SER A 111 3.32 -22.16 1.01
N ASP A 112 3.92 -23.37 0.89
CA ASP A 112 4.97 -23.85 1.80
C ASP A 112 6.38 -23.37 1.44
N VAL A 113 6.49 -22.33 0.61
CA VAL A 113 7.78 -21.78 0.17
C VAL A 113 8.45 -21.09 1.35
N ASP A 114 9.72 -21.44 1.61
CA ASP A 114 10.56 -20.72 2.55
C ASP A 114 11.05 -19.41 1.91
N LEU A 115 10.62 -18.29 2.50
CA LEU A 115 10.97 -16.93 2.07
C LEU A 115 12.07 -16.29 2.94
N GLY A 116 12.66 -17.07 3.84
CA GLY A 116 13.58 -16.58 4.86
C GLY A 116 12.89 -15.99 6.10
N VAL A 117 13.66 -15.80 7.15
CA VAL A 117 13.17 -15.51 8.52
C VAL A 117 12.20 -14.33 8.55
N THR A 118 12.58 -13.21 7.97
CA THR A 118 11.81 -11.97 8.07
C THR A 118 10.46 -12.05 7.36
N LEU A 119 10.43 -12.53 6.11
CA LEU A 119 9.19 -12.63 5.36
C LEU A 119 8.27 -13.73 5.87
N ASN A 120 8.83 -14.83 6.37
CA ASN A 120 8.03 -15.87 7.02
C ASN A 120 7.34 -15.35 8.27
N ALA A 121 8.07 -14.61 9.13
CA ALA A 121 7.50 -13.97 10.31
C ALA A 121 6.44 -12.93 9.95
N TRP A 122 6.70 -12.11 8.92
CA TRP A 122 5.76 -11.10 8.44
C TRP A 122 4.44 -11.69 7.94
N LEU A 123 4.50 -12.80 7.21
CA LEU A 123 3.32 -13.42 6.62
C LEU A 123 2.64 -14.46 7.54
N LEU A 124 3.20 -14.76 8.70
CA LEU A 124 2.66 -15.76 9.63
C LEU A 124 1.20 -15.46 10.02
N PRO A 125 0.80 -14.25 10.43
CA PRO A 125 -0.59 -13.97 10.76
C PRO A 125 -1.54 -14.16 9.56
N VAL A 126 -1.10 -13.87 8.34
CA VAL A 126 -1.90 -14.10 7.14
C VAL A 126 -2.11 -15.60 6.91
N ARG A 127 -1.07 -16.42 7.10
CA ARG A 127 -1.15 -17.88 7.02
C ARG A 127 -2.11 -18.46 8.05
N GLU A 128 -2.02 -18.01 9.30
CA GLU A 128 -2.89 -18.44 10.40
C GLU A 128 -4.37 -18.13 10.10
N TRP A 129 -4.67 -16.93 9.63
CA TRP A 129 -6.01 -16.53 9.23
C TRP A 129 -6.56 -17.40 8.11
N VAL A 130 -5.77 -17.70 7.10
CA VAL A 130 -6.16 -18.57 5.99
C VAL A 130 -6.46 -19.98 6.48
N LEU A 131 -5.60 -20.56 7.31
CA LEU A 131 -5.80 -21.89 7.87
C LEU A 131 -7.07 -21.97 8.72
N LEU A 132 -7.33 -20.96 9.56
CA LEU A 132 -8.56 -20.88 10.35
C LEU A 132 -9.80 -20.82 9.45
N PHE A 133 -9.77 -20.02 8.40
CA PHE A 133 -10.89 -19.88 7.47
C PHE A 133 -11.20 -21.20 6.73
N PHE A 134 -10.17 -21.86 6.22
CA PHE A 134 -10.36 -23.14 5.52
C PHE A 134 -10.74 -24.28 6.48
N SER A 135 -10.24 -24.32 7.70
CA SER A 135 -10.63 -25.34 8.68
C SER A 135 -12.11 -25.24 9.07
N HIS A 136 -12.67 -24.05 9.15
CA HIS A 136 -14.10 -23.83 9.41
C HIS A 136 -14.98 -24.15 8.19
N SER A 137 -14.46 -23.94 6.98
CA SER A 137 -15.20 -24.23 5.74
C SER A 137 -15.30 -25.73 5.45
N ILE A 138 -14.35 -26.54 5.90
CA ILE A 138 -14.38 -28.02 5.73
C ILE A 138 -15.41 -28.68 6.64
N THR A 139 -15.80 -28.07 7.76
CA THR A 139 -16.78 -28.62 8.69
C THR A 139 -18.22 -28.55 8.15
N PHE A 140 -18.50 -27.80 7.13
CA PHE A 140 -19.85 -27.63 6.56
C PHE A 140 -20.18 -28.56 5.38
N TYR A 141 -19.24 -29.37 4.87
CA TYR A 141 -19.50 -30.29 3.74
C TYR A 141 -19.52 -31.79 4.11
N GLY A 142 -19.66 -32.11 5.36
CA GLY A 142 -19.65 -33.50 5.85
C GLY A 142 -20.91 -33.89 6.59
N SER A 143 -22.12 -33.70 6.02
CA SER A 143 -23.31 -34.45 6.42
C SER A 143 -24.52 -34.06 5.57
N ARG A 144 -24.72 -34.75 4.41
CA ARG A 144 -26.00 -35.41 4.02
C ARG A 144 -25.76 -36.22 2.77
#